data_f766ed24144c34b7d9752cc9fd77f8f5
#
_entry.id   f766ed24144c34b7d9752cc9fd77f8f5
#
_cell.length_a   1.000
_cell.length_b   1.000
_cell.length_c   1.000
_cell.angle_alpha   90.00
_cell.angle_beta   90.00
_cell.angle_gamma   90.00
#
_symmetry.space_group_name_H-M   'P 1'
#
loop_
_entity.id
_entity.type
_entity.pdbx_description
1 polymer ?
#
loop_
_entity_poly.entity_id
_entity_poly.type
_entity_poly.pdbx_seq_one_letter_code
_entity_poly.pdbx_strand_id
1 'polypeptide(L)'
;GANWNKGFDIYKKIDEMLNDEYWKNKIEFTYIGNIPKNIEFKNTNLIQPLSGKDLADEIKKNHIYVTASRNEPSGNHHIEAAQCGLPILYIDSGGIPEYCQGYGVSFVEKNFEIKLNEIIRDYSKYQSNMNSYHFNSEKMCQDYFEMFETLISKKYNIVNSRTKNYPINKFQKFLYLYKRKPKKN
;
A
#
# COMPACT_ATOMS: atom_id res chain seq x y z
N GLY A 1 4.26 4.80 17.32
CA GLY A 1 2.89 4.33 17.54
C GLY A 1 2.14 4.07 16.25
N ALA A 2 0.92 3.55 16.35
CA ALA A 2 0.10 3.19 15.18
C ALA A 2 -0.13 4.37 14.22
N ASN A 3 -0.23 5.58 14.76
CA ASN A 3 -0.46 6.80 13.97
C ASN A 3 0.71 7.15 13.06
N TRP A 4 1.94 6.99 13.55
CA TRP A 4 3.14 7.24 12.75
C TRP A 4 3.27 6.20 11.61
N ASN A 5 3.02 4.91 11.89
CA ASN A 5 3.05 3.88 10.87
C ASN A 5 2.01 4.09 9.77
N LYS A 6 0.88 4.73 10.08
CA LYS A 6 -0.16 5.07 9.10
C LYS A 6 0.05 6.43 8.42
N GLY A 7 1.14 7.15 8.75
CA GLY A 7 1.53 8.39 8.07
C GLY A 7 0.74 9.62 8.48
N PHE A 8 0.08 9.61 9.64
CA PHE A 8 -0.72 10.76 10.09
C PHE A 8 0.08 12.04 10.31
N ASP A 9 1.38 11.94 10.55
CA ASP A 9 2.29 13.07 10.57
C ASP A 9 2.36 13.80 9.22
N ILE A 10 2.39 13.05 8.12
CA ILE A 10 2.38 13.60 6.76
C ILE A 10 0.99 14.18 6.42
N TYR A 11 -0.09 13.48 6.75
CA TYR A 11 -1.45 14.00 6.50
C TYR A 11 -1.72 15.27 7.29
N LYS A 12 -1.23 15.37 8.54
CA LYS A 12 -1.29 16.59 9.32
C LYS A 12 -0.45 17.72 8.71
N LYS A 13 0.73 17.40 8.18
CA LYS A 13 1.54 18.37 7.43
C LYS A 13 0.78 18.92 6.22
N ILE A 14 0.07 18.07 5.46
CA ILE A 14 -0.76 18.53 4.33
C ILE A 14 -1.85 19.49 4.83
N ASP A 15 -2.55 19.12 5.90
CA ASP A 15 -3.58 19.99 6.50
C ASP A 15 -3.02 21.35 6.93
N GLU A 16 -1.82 21.37 7.53
CA GLU A 16 -1.13 22.59 7.93
C GLU A 16 -0.68 23.43 6.72
N MET A 17 -0.23 22.80 5.64
CA MET A 17 0.13 23.48 4.39
C MET A 17 -1.05 24.25 3.78
N LEU A 18 -2.28 23.78 3.96
CA LEU A 18 -3.49 24.44 3.46
C LEU A 18 -3.82 25.77 4.18
N ASN A 19 -3.07 26.15 5.21
CA ASN A 19 -3.13 27.53 5.76
C ASN A 19 -2.36 28.54 4.90
N ASP A 20 -1.44 28.08 4.06
CA ASP A 20 -0.68 28.92 3.14
C ASP A 20 -1.48 29.16 1.85
N GLU A 21 -1.59 30.43 1.41
CA GLU A 21 -2.34 30.83 0.23
C GLU A 21 -1.86 30.15 -1.06
N TYR A 22 -0.58 29.83 -1.18
CA TYR A 22 -0.05 29.10 -2.33
C TYR A 22 -0.66 27.71 -2.45
N TRP A 23 -0.69 26.96 -1.32
CA TRP A 23 -1.21 25.60 -1.31
C TRP A 23 -2.73 25.58 -1.35
N LYS A 24 -3.40 26.46 -0.62
CA LYS A 24 -4.86 26.59 -0.57
C LYS A 24 -5.49 26.83 -1.96
N ASN A 25 -4.79 27.60 -2.80
CA ASN A 25 -5.24 27.85 -4.18
C ASN A 25 -4.83 26.76 -5.17
N LYS A 26 -4.07 25.76 -4.75
CA LYS A 26 -3.47 24.74 -5.63
C LYS A 26 -4.00 23.33 -5.39
N ILE A 27 -4.32 23.00 -4.17
CA ILE A 27 -4.78 21.66 -3.80
C ILE A 27 -5.93 21.72 -2.80
N GLU A 28 -6.75 20.67 -2.82
CA GLU A 28 -7.64 20.28 -1.75
C GLU A 28 -7.17 18.93 -1.22
N PHE A 29 -7.40 18.66 0.06
CA PHE A 29 -7.07 17.38 0.66
C PHE A 29 -8.30 16.73 1.26
N THR A 30 -8.59 15.51 0.85
CA THR A 30 -9.70 14.69 1.36
C THR A 30 -9.15 13.46 2.06
N TYR A 31 -9.59 13.22 3.28
CA TYR A 31 -9.29 12.02 4.03
C TYR A 31 -10.57 11.20 4.24
N ILE A 32 -10.52 9.92 3.84
CA ILE A 32 -11.64 8.97 4.00
C ILE A 32 -11.24 7.93 5.04
N GLY A 33 -11.96 7.86 6.15
CA GLY A 33 -11.70 6.86 7.17
C GLY A 33 -11.77 7.36 8.61
N ASN A 34 -11.38 6.48 9.54
CA ASN A 34 -11.34 6.80 10.96
C ASN A 34 -10.10 7.63 11.31
N ILE A 35 -10.31 8.69 12.07
CA ILE A 35 -9.25 9.57 12.58
C ILE A 35 -8.93 9.17 14.02
N PRO A 36 -7.64 9.00 14.38
CA PRO A 36 -7.24 8.79 15.76
C PRO A 36 -7.68 9.97 16.66
N LYS A 37 -8.09 9.70 17.90
CA LYS A 37 -8.63 10.71 18.84
C LYS A 37 -7.67 11.88 19.11
N ASN A 38 -6.37 11.68 18.93
CA ASN A 38 -5.33 12.69 19.18
C ASN A 38 -4.92 13.44 17.90
N ILE A 39 -5.63 13.24 16.78
CA ILE A 39 -5.40 13.93 15.51
C ILE A 39 -6.60 14.82 15.23
N GLU A 40 -6.32 16.08 14.91
CA GLU A 40 -7.30 17.06 14.47
C GLU A 40 -6.86 17.62 13.12
N PHE A 41 -7.77 17.67 12.18
CA PHE A 41 -7.62 18.33 10.88
C PHE A 41 -8.51 19.58 10.85
N LYS A 42 -7.99 20.67 10.28
CA LYS A 42 -8.68 21.97 10.23
C LYS A 42 -9.11 22.38 8.82
N ASN A 43 -8.34 21.94 7.83
CA ASN A 43 -8.50 22.34 6.43
C ASN A 43 -8.81 21.15 5.51
N THR A 44 -8.78 19.94 6.05
CA THR A 44 -9.00 18.69 5.31
C THR A 44 -10.48 18.35 5.20
N ASN A 45 -10.94 17.95 4.03
CA ASN A 45 -12.28 17.39 3.85
C ASN A 45 -12.33 15.98 4.46
N LEU A 46 -13.18 15.82 5.49
CA LEU A 46 -13.28 14.57 6.25
C LEU A 46 -14.51 13.78 5.82
N ILE A 47 -14.29 12.56 5.37
CA ILE A 47 -15.35 11.63 4.98
C ILE A 47 -15.28 10.40 5.89
N GLN A 48 -16.43 9.96 6.38
CA GLN A 48 -16.55 8.74 7.18
C GLN A 48 -16.08 7.52 6.37
N PRO A 49 -15.70 6.41 7.03
CA PRO A 49 -15.28 5.20 6.34
C PRO A 49 -16.30 4.74 5.30
N LEU A 50 -15.84 4.51 4.09
CA LEU A 50 -16.62 3.98 2.96
C LEU A 50 -16.06 2.62 2.54
N SER A 51 -16.84 1.86 1.77
CA SER A 51 -16.42 0.57 1.21
C SER A 51 -17.04 0.31 -0.17
N GLY A 52 -16.46 -0.64 -0.91
CA GLY A 52 -16.99 -1.07 -2.19
C GLY A 52 -17.15 0.07 -3.20
N LYS A 53 -18.33 0.13 -3.84
CA LYS A 53 -18.62 1.11 -4.88
C LYS A 53 -18.56 2.55 -4.37
N ASP A 54 -19.10 2.82 -3.19
CA ASP A 54 -19.15 4.18 -2.63
C ASP A 54 -17.73 4.73 -2.37
N LEU A 55 -16.82 3.89 -1.89
CA LEU A 55 -15.41 4.24 -1.75
C LEU A 55 -14.78 4.53 -3.11
N ALA A 56 -15.00 3.67 -4.10
CA ALA A 56 -14.43 3.85 -5.44
C ALA A 56 -14.94 5.13 -6.12
N ASP A 57 -16.24 5.42 -5.99
CA ASP A 57 -16.87 6.62 -6.55
C ASP A 57 -16.31 7.89 -5.88
N GLU A 58 -16.00 7.84 -4.57
CA GLU A 58 -15.40 8.97 -3.86
C GLU A 58 -13.92 9.16 -4.22
N ILE A 59 -13.15 8.08 -4.33
CA ILE A 59 -11.75 8.13 -4.77
C ILE A 59 -11.65 8.78 -6.15
N LYS A 60 -12.50 8.40 -7.10
CA LYS A 60 -12.49 8.90 -8.48
C LYS A 60 -12.77 10.40 -8.62
N LYS A 61 -13.29 11.07 -7.59
CA LYS A 61 -13.46 12.54 -7.59
C LYS A 61 -12.13 13.29 -7.42
N ASN A 62 -11.06 12.58 -7.08
CA ASN A 62 -9.75 13.15 -6.79
C ASN A 62 -8.79 12.92 -7.96
N HIS A 63 -7.66 13.63 -7.95
CA HIS A 63 -6.65 13.56 -9.02
C HIS A 63 -5.44 12.70 -8.63
N ILE A 64 -5.02 12.76 -7.38
CA ILE A 64 -3.80 12.12 -6.87
C ILE A 64 -4.15 11.42 -5.56
N TYR A 65 -3.66 10.20 -5.39
CA TYR A 65 -3.75 9.50 -4.12
C TYR A 65 -2.44 9.63 -3.34
N VAL A 66 -2.54 9.95 -2.05
CA VAL A 66 -1.37 10.06 -1.17
C VAL A 66 -1.36 8.92 -0.17
N THR A 67 -0.25 8.17 -0.12
CA THR A 67 -0.02 7.18 0.94
C THR A 67 1.29 7.45 1.66
N ALA A 68 1.21 7.60 2.97
CA ALA A 68 2.35 7.79 3.86
C ALA A 68 2.52 6.63 4.85
N SER A 69 1.88 5.49 4.60
CA SER A 69 1.98 4.30 5.45
C SER A 69 3.40 3.73 5.42
N ARG A 70 4.02 3.60 6.60
CA ARG A 70 5.39 3.08 6.76
C ARG A 70 5.37 1.60 7.12
N ASN A 71 6.38 0.87 6.65
CA ASN A 71 6.54 -0.56 6.90
C ASN A 71 5.30 -1.39 6.51
N GLU A 72 4.51 -0.89 5.55
CA GLU A 72 3.34 -1.60 5.03
C GLU A 72 3.81 -2.71 4.08
N PRO A 73 3.63 -3.99 4.40
CA PRO A 73 4.13 -5.08 3.56
C PRO A 73 3.35 -5.22 2.25
N SER A 74 2.04 -5.01 2.29
CA SER A 74 1.14 -5.12 1.14
C SER A 74 -0.22 -4.52 1.49
N GLY A 75 -0.34 -3.20 1.40
CA GLY A 75 -1.60 -2.50 1.64
C GLY A 75 -2.50 -2.49 0.40
N ASN A 76 -3.80 -2.67 0.56
CA ASN A 76 -4.75 -2.63 -0.57
C ASN A 76 -5.09 -1.19 -0.99
N HIS A 77 -5.08 -0.24 -0.07
CA HIS A 77 -5.59 1.12 -0.30
C HIS A 77 -4.94 1.87 -1.48
N HIS A 78 -3.63 1.72 -1.70
CA HIS A 78 -2.95 2.34 -2.84
C HIS A 78 -3.23 1.59 -4.15
N ILE A 79 -3.44 0.27 -4.11
CA ILE A 79 -3.86 -0.52 -5.27
C ILE A 79 -5.30 -0.15 -5.66
N GLU A 80 -6.20 0.02 -4.69
CA GLU A 80 -7.58 0.45 -4.91
C GLU A 80 -7.63 1.84 -5.57
N ALA A 81 -6.81 2.78 -5.10
CA ALA A 81 -6.71 4.11 -5.69
C ALA A 81 -6.14 4.06 -7.11
N ALA A 82 -5.11 3.25 -7.35
CA ALA A 82 -4.55 3.05 -8.68
C ALA A 82 -5.56 2.41 -9.65
N GLN A 83 -6.35 1.43 -9.20
CA GLN A 83 -7.46 0.85 -9.96
C GLN A 83 -8.56 1.87 -10.27
N CYS A 84 -8.71 2.91 -9.46
CA CYS A 84 -9.58 4.06 -9.76
C CYS A 84 -8.95 5.06 -10.75
N GLY A 85 -7.72 4.83 -11.20
CA GLY A 85 -7.03 5.65 -12.19
C GLY A 85 -6.21 6.83 -11.61
N LEU A 86 -5.98 6.86 -10.29
CA LEU A 86 -5.24 7.94 -9.65
C LEU A 86 -3.73 7.65 -9.60
N PRO A 87 -2.88 8.55 -10.10
CA PRO A 87 -1.45 8.53 -9.80
C PRO A 87 -1.18 8.58 -8.30
N ILE A 88 -0.12 7.89 -7.86
CA ILE A 88 0.16 7.71 -6.44
C ILE A 88 1.37 8.55 -6.01
N LEU A 89 1.18 9.41 -5.01
CA LEU A 89 2.28 10.02 -4.25
C LEU A 89 2.52 9.13 -3.01
N TYR A 90 3.64 8.43 -2.97
CA TYR A 90 3.85 7.38 -1.98
C TYR A 90 5.16 7.52 -1.21
N ILE A 91 5.13 7.20 0.07
CA ILE A 91 6.34 7.15 0.88
C ILE A 91 7.20 5.94 0.46
N ASP A 92 8.50 6.14 0.35
CA ASP A 92 9.45 5.06 0.05
C ASP A 92 9.67 4.18 1.29
N SER A 93 8.74 3.28 1.53
CA SER A 93 8.74 2.42 2.72
C SER A 93 7.95 1.13 2.51
N GLY A 94 8.47 0.02 3.08
CA GLY A 94 7.83 -1.28 3.00
C GLY A 94 7.71 -1.82 1.57
N GLY A 95 6.60 -2.47 1.26
CA GLY A 95 6.30 -3.03 -0.06
C GLY A 95 5.57 -2.07 -1.01
N ILE A 96 5.22 -0.84 -0.57
CA ILE A 96 4.46 0.12 -1.39
C ILE A 96 5.16 0.44 -2.71
N PRO A 97 6.51 0.65 -2.78
CA PRO A 97 7.20 0.90 -4.03
C PRO A 97 6.99 -0.17 -5.10
N GLU A 98 6.81 -1.44 -4.72
CA GLU A 98 6.60 -2.55 -5.65
C GLU A 98 5.34 -2.36 -6.50
N TYR A 99 4.31 -1.71 -5.95
CA TYR A 99 3.02 -1.47 -6.60
C TYR A 99 2.90 -0.08 -7.25
N CYS A 100 3.74 0.87 -6.84
CA CYS A 100 3.58 2.29 -7.21
C CYS A 100 4.66 2.79 -8.18
N GLN A 101 5.79 2.08 -8.32
CA GLN A 101 6.88 2.49 -9.20
C GLN A 101 6.42 2.57 -10.66
N GLY A 102 6.63 3.74 -11.30
CA GLY A 102 6.16 4.02 -12.65
C GLY A 102 4.74 4.62 -12.73
N TYR A 103 3.96 4.52 -11.65
CA TYR A 103 2.57 4.98 -11.56
C TYR A 103 2.39 6.21 -10.65
N GLY A 104 3.48 6.82 -10.26
CA GLY A 104 3.47 7.99 -9.39
C GLY A 104 4.88 8.40 -8.96
N VAL A 105 4.96 9.13 -7.86
CA VAL A 105 6.20 9.73 -7.36
C VAL A 105 6.45 9.25 -5.93
N SER A 106 7.66 8.76 -5.68
CA SER A 106 8.08 8.40 -4.32
C SER A 106 8.59 9.63 -3.56
N PHE A 107 8.36 9.65 -2.25
CA PHE A 107 8.89 10.68 -1.37
C PHE A 107 9.48 10.09 -0.08
N VAL A 108 10.31 10.89 0.56
CA VAL A 108 10.70 10.75 1.96
C VAL A 108 10.22 11.99 2.72
N GLU A 109 10.13 11.94 4.04
CA GLU A 109 9.56 13.03 4.86
C GLU A 109 10.14 14.42 4.51
N LYS A 110 11.45 14.49 4.29
CA LYS A 110 12.17 15.76 4.03
C LYS A 110 11.87 16.41 2.68
N ASN A 111 11.43 15.63 1.69
CA ASN A 111 11.22 16.13 0.32
C ASN A 111 9.75 16.07 -0.12
N PHE A 112 8.81 15.84 0.79
CA PHE A 112 7.40 15.68 0.49
C PHE A 112 6.83 16.79 -0.40
N GLU A 113 7.05 18.05 -0.04
CA GLU A 113 6.53 19.21 -0.81
C GLU A 113 7.13 19.31 -2.22
N ILE A 114 8.42 19.00 -2.35
CA ILE A 114 9.09 18.96 -3.66
C ILE A 114 8.44 17.89 -4.54
N LYS A 115 8.17 16.71 -3.98
CA LYS A 115 7.58 15.57 -4.68
C LYS A 115 6.09 15.75 -4.96
N LEU A 116 5.37 16.45 -4.09
CA LEU A 116 4.00 16.89 -4.36
C LEU A 116 3.95 17.87 -5.56
N ASN A 117 4.84 18.85 -5.61
CA ASN A 117 4.93 19.74 -6.77
C ASN A 117 5.35 19.00 -8.06
N GLU A 118 6.21 17.98 -7.97
CA GLU A 118 6.63 17.15 -9.10
C GLU A 118 5.43 16.38 -9.69
N ILE A 119 4.67 15.67 -8.87
CA ILE A 119 3.52 14.92 -9.37
C ILE A 119 2.40 15.80 -9.91
N ILE A 120 2.20 16.99 -9.34
CA ILE A 120 1.24 17.98 -9.86
C ILE A 120 1.70 18.50 -11.23
N ARG A 121 2.96 18.88 -11.37
CA ARG A 121 3.53 19.39 -12.64
C ARG A 121 3.45 18.34 -13.74
N ASP A 122 3.76 17.10 -13.42
CA ASP A 122 3.88 16.00 -14.37
C ASP A 122 2.62 15.09 -14.37
N TYR A 123 1.48 15.62 -13.87
CA TYR A 123 0.23 14.88 -13.65
C TYR A 123 -0.22 14.10 -14.89
N SER A 124 -0.28 14.74 -16.06
CA SER A 124 -0.77 14.10 -17.29
C SER A 124 0.06 12.88 -17.69
N LYS A 125 1.37 12.90 -17.43
CA LYS A 125 2.26 11.75 -17.64
C LYS A 125 1.88 10.58 -16.74
N TYR A 126 1.76 10.84 -15.44
CA TYR A 126 1.44 9.77 -14.48
C TYR A 126 0.03 9.25 -14.65
N GLN A 127 -0.94 10.13 -14.96
CA GLN A 127 -2.31 9.72 -15.26
C GLN A 127 -2.36 8.81 -16.50
N SER A 128 -1.61 9.13 -17.56
CA SER A 128 -1.53 8.27 -18.74
C SER A 128 -0.95 6.90 -18.41
N ASN A 129 0.03 6.83 -17.51
CA ASN A 129 0.62 5.56 -17.08
C ASN A 129 -0.40 4.65 -16.37
N MET A 130 -1.44 5.23 -15.71
CA MET A 130 -2.47 4.44 -15.04
C MET A 130 -3.24 3.51 -15.97
N ASN A 131 -3.31 3.80 -17.26
CA ASN A 131 -3.93 2.92 -18.25
C ASN A 131 -3.23 1.54 -18.35
N SER A 132 -1.99 1.44 -17.94
CA SER A 132 -1.20 0.21 -17.91
C SER A 132 -1.10 -0.43 -16.52
N TYR A 133 -1.82 0.09 -15.51
CA TYR A 133 -1.78 -0.43 -14.17
C TYR A 133 -2.40 -1.84 -14.12
N HIS A 134 -1.60 -2.82 -13.75
CA HIS A 134 -1.97 -4.23 -13.89
C HIS A 134 -2.15 -4.97 -12.56
N PHE A 135 -1.84 -4.33 -11.42
CA PHE A 135 -2.04 -4.97 -10.12
C PHE A 135 -3.53 -4.95 -9.75
N ASN A 136 -4.18 -6.10 -9.91
CA ASN A 136 -5.58 -6.30 -9.57
C ASN A 136 -5.80 -7.70 -9.00
N SER A 137 -7.00 -7.98 -8.52
CA SER A 137 -7.35 -9.28 -7.93
C SER A 137 -7.29 -10.44 -8.92
N GLU A 138 -7.62 -10.20 -10.18
CA GLU A 138 -7.58 -11.22 -11.23
C GLU A 138 -6.15 -11.65 -11.52
N LYS A 139 -5.24 -10.69 -11.72
CA LYS A 139 -3.81 -10.96 -11.90
C LYS A 139 -3.21 -11.69 -10.69
N MET A 140 -3.56 -11.25 -9.47
CA MET A 140 -3.12 -11.90 -8.25
C MET A 140 -3.58 -13.36 -8.18
N CYS A 141 -4.86 -13.63 -8.48
CA CYS A 141 -5.39 -15.00 -8.50
C CYS A 141 -4.69 -15.87 -9.54
N GLN A 142 -4.43 -15.33 -10.73
CA GLN A 142 -3.70 -16.03 -11.79
C GLN A 142 -2.27 -16.37 -11.34
N ASP A 143 -1.55 -15.44 -10.74
CA ASP A 143 -0.18 -15.66 -10.25
C ASP A 143 -0.13 -16.75 -9.16
N TYR A 144 -1.09 -16.76 -8.24
CA TYR A 144 -1.20 -17.82 -7.24
C TYR A 144 -1.52 -19.17 -7.88
N PHE A 145 -2.40 -19.22 -8.85
CA PHE A 145 -2.74 -20.45 -9.56
C PHE A 145 -1.50 -21.02 -10.26
N GLU A 146 -0.76 -20.22 -11.02
CA GLU A 146 0.46 -20.62 -11.70
C GLU A 146 1.56 -21.07 -10.72
N MET A 147 1.67 -20.40 -9.58
CA MET A 147 2.57 -20.81 -8.50
C MET A 147 2.19 -22.20 -7.97
N PHE A 148 0.92 -22.46 -7.71
CA PHE A 148 0.46 -23.77 -7.21
C PHE A 148 0.71 -24.87 -8.25
N GLU A 149 0.41 -24.64 -9.53
CA GLU A 149 0.72 -25.57 -10.62
C GLU A 149 2.23 -25.90 -10.67
N THR A 150 3.06 -24.85 -10.55
CA THR A 150 4.52 -25.00 -10.50
C THR A 150 4.97 -25.82 -9.29
N LEU A 151 4.42 -25.57 -8.12
CA LEU A 151 4.76 -26.32 -6.90
C LEU A 151 4.34 -27.79 -6.99
N ILE A 152 3.17 -28.07 -7.56
CA ILE A 152 2.67 -29.42 -7.76
C ILE A 152 3.56 -30.19 -8.75
N SER A 153 3.84 -29.59 -9.91
CA SER A 153 4.66 -30.21 -10.96
C SER A 153 6.11 -30.47 -10.50
N LYS A 154 6.67 -29.58 -9.69
CA LYS A 154 8.04 -29.67 -9.16
C LYS A 154 8.14 -30.34 -7.79
N LYS A 155 7.04 -30.88 -7.24
CA LYS A 155 6.95 -31.43 -5.88
C LYS A 155 8.10 -32.38 -5.53
N TYR A 156 8.40 -33.33 -6.39
CA TYR A 156 9.48 -34.32 -6.18
C TYR A 156 10.85 -33.65 -6.05
N ASN A 157 11.17 -32.71 -6.94
CA ASN A 157 12.44 -31.99 -6.93
C ASN A 157 12.57 -31.10 -5.69
N ILE A 158 11.51 -30.42 -5.31
CA ILE A 158 11.48 -29.54 -4.12
C ILE A 158 11.68 -30.38 -2.85
N VAL A 159 10.97 -31.49 -2.71
CA VAL A 159 11.10 -32.36 -1.53
C VAL A 159 12.51 -32.95 -1.45
N ASN A 160 13.04 -33.46 -2.56
CA ASN A 160 14.38 -34.05 -2.59
C ASN A 160 15.50 -33.03 -2.32
N SER A 161 15.37 -31.80 -2.81
CA SER A 161 16.33 -30.73 -2.51
C SER A 161 16.33 -30.32 -1.03
N ARG A 162 15.14 -30.25 -0.42
CA ARG A 162 15.00 -29.93 1.01
C ARG A 162 15.60 -31.02 1.91
N THR A 163 15.38 -32.29 1.60
CA THR A 163 15.94 -33.41 2.37
C THR A 163 17.44 -33.52 2.25
N LYS A 164 18.03 -33.12 1.10
CA LYS A 164 19.48 -33.09 0.89
C LYS A 164 20.16 -31.89 1.58
N ASN A 165 19.57 -30.71 1.51
CA ASN A 165 20.19 -29.48 2.02
C ASN A 165 19.89 -29.22 3.50
N TYR A 166 18.84 -29.80 4.03
CA TYR A 166 18.44 -29.64 5.42
C TYR A 166 18.02 -30.99 6.00
N PRO A 167 18.97 -31.87 6.32
CA PRO A 167 18.65 -33.15 6.94
C PRO A 167 18.09 -32.87 8.34
N ILE A 168 16.77 -32.80 8.44
CA ILE A 168 16.09 -32.71 9.75
C ILE A 168 16.34 -34.06 10.45
N ASN A 169 17.18 -34.08 11.48
CA ASN A 169 17.38 -35.27 12.27
C ASN A 169 16.04 -35.68 12.97
N LYS A 170 15.94 -36.94 13.36
CA LYS A 170 14.71 -37.48 13.98
C LYS A 170 14.27 -36.67 15.21
N PHE A 171 15.20 -36.11 15.95
CA PHE A 171 14.94 -35.31 17.14
C PHE A 171 14.36 -33.95 16.81
N GLN A 172 14.86 -33.25 15.81
CA GLN A 172 14.31 -31.98 15.31
C GLN A 172 12.91 -32.16 14.75
N LYS A 173 12.65 -33.26 14.02
CA LYS A 173 11.32 -33.62 13.53
C LYS A 173 10.35 -33.88 14.69
N PHE A 174 10.80 -34.57 15.73
CA PHE A 174 10.01 -34.81 16.95
C PHE A 174 9.66 -33.50 17.67
N LEU A 175 10.63 -32.61 17.88
CA LEU A 175 10.40 -31.30 18.51
C LEU A 175 9.44 -30.43 17.71
N TYR A 176 9.54 -30.44 16.37
CA TYR A 176 8.63 -29.68 15.50
C TYR A 176 7.19 -30.20 15.61
N LEU A 177 6.99 -31.51 15.63
CA LEU A 177 5.67 -32.14 15.77
C LEU A 177 5.10 -31.94 17.19
N TYR A 178 5.96 -31.96 18.21
CA TYR A 178 5.54 -31.76 19.60
C TYR A 178 5.07 -30.33 19.86
N LYS A 179 5.77 -29.32 19.32
CA LYS A 179 5.39 -27.90 19.44
C LYS A 179 4.08 -27.56 18.72
N ARG A 180 3.64 -28.38 17.76
CA ARG A 180 2.39 -28.18 17.01
C ARG A 180 1.15 -28.84 17.62
N LYS A 181 1.27 -29.58 18.74
CA LYS A 181 0.08 -30.06 19.41
C LYS A 181 -0.70 -28.87 19.99
N PRO A 182 -2.00 -28.71 19.67
CA PRO A 182 -2.79 -27.66 20.28
C PRO A 182 -2.78 -27.88 21.80
N LYS A 183 -2.58 -26.79 22.54
CA LYS A 183 -2.79 -26.83 24.00
C LYS A 183 -4.25 -27.24 24.19
N LYS A 184 -4.48 -28.40 24.80
CA LYS A 184 -5.83 -28.75 25.28
C LYS A 184 -6.19 -27.71 26.35
N ASN A 185 -7.22 -26.93 26.08
CA ASN A 185 -7.90 -26.14 27.10
C ASN A 185 -8.59 -27.08 28.08
#